data_cfbd0ebdd306355661939b8e99b45041
#
_entry.id   cfbd0ebdd306355661939b8e99b45041
#
_cell.length_a   1.000
_cell.length_b   1.000
_cell.length_c   1.000
_cell.angle_alpha   90.00
_cell.angle_beta   90.00
_cell.angle_gamma   90.00
#
_symmetry.space_group_name_H-M   'P 1'
#
loop_
_entity.id
_entity.type
_entity.pdbx_description
1 polymer ?
#
loop_
_entity_poly.entity_id
_entity_poly.type
_entity_poly.pdbx_seq_one_letter_code
_entity_poly.pdbx_strand_id
1 'polypeptide(L)'
;MTDRKVELLVPAGSLEVLKVAVDYGADAVYIGGQAYGLRAKADNFSIDEMKEAAAYAHAKNAKVYVTANIFAHNYDIDGMKTYFEQLKDTGVDAVLVSDPGIFTLAKETMPDMELHISTQANNTNYLTYNFWYKLGAKRVVTARELSLAEIRQIRDHIPDDMEIESFMHGAMCISYSGRCLLSSYFTGRDANRGACTHPCRWKYHIVEETRPGEYMPVNEDDRGTYIFNSKDLCMVEHIPEMIDAGIDSFKIEGRMKTALYVATVARTYRKAIDDYMESPELYRSNMEYYKSEIAKCTYRQFTTGFYFGKTDSDSQIYDNNTYIKNYTYIGNVQLVTEDGLAVFEQKNKFSVGEMIEAMDFDGTNISCRVEEIYNDKMEKMESAPHPKMQLYVRLDRPVSAGMILRRQELSLIHISEPTRRRGIS
;
A
#
# COMPACT_ATOMS: atom_id res chain seq x y z
N MET A 1 -0.97 18.71 -23.18
CA MET A 1 -0.74 18.27 -21.80
C MET A 1 -1.86 18.84 -20.96
N THR A 2 -2.58 18.05 -20.22
CA THR A 2 -3.62 18.51 -19.30
C THR A 2 -2.92 19.12 -18.07
N ASP A 3 -3.23 20.36 -17.70
CA ASP A 3 -2.76 21.03 -16.46
C ASP A 3 -3.29 20.37 -15.17
N ARG A 4 -3.72 19.11 -15.26
CA ARG A 4 -4.37 18.38 -14.17
C ARG A 4 -3.32 17.82 -13.23
N LYS A 5 -3.19 18.41 -12.05
CA LYS A 5 -2.37 17.85 -10.97
C LYS A 5 -3.02 16.58 -10.44
N VAL A 6 -2.32 15.45 -10.52
CA VAL A 6 -2.76 14.16 -9.99
C VAL A 6 -2.28 13.99 -8.56
N GLU A 7 -3.17 13.59 -7.66
CA GLU A 7 -2.87 13.28 -6.26
C GLU A 7 -2.28 11.87 -6.12
N LEU A 8 -1.18 11.73 -5.40
CA LEU A 8 -0.66 10.43 -4.96
C LEU A 8 -1.14 10.14 -3.54
N LEU A 9 -2.05 9.18 -3.41
CA LEU A 9 -2.67 8.78 -2.15
C LEU A 9 -2.03 7.49 -1.60
N VAL A 10 -1.39 7.60 -0.45
CA VAL A 10 -0.54 6.55 0.15
C VAL A 10 -1.15 6.02 1.45
N PRO A 11 -1.05 4.70 1.73
CA PRO A 11 -1.56 4.12 2.98
C PRO A 11 -0.63 4.37 4.16
N ALA A 12 -1.19 4.51 5.37
CA ALA A 12 -0.43 4.38 6.60
C ALA A 12 -1.18 3.56 7.66
N GLY A 13 -0.46 2.65 8.30
CA GLY A 13 -0.95 1.81 9.39
C GLY A 13 -0.58 2.32 10.78
N SER A 14 0.32 3.29 10.88
CA SER A 14 0.76 3.94 12.13
C SER A 14 1.24 5.35 11.85
N LEU A 15 1.40 6.15 12.90
CA LEU A 15 1.92 7.51 12.81
C LEU A 15 3.34 7.57 12.22
N GLU A 16 4.22 6.61 12.58
CA GLU A 16 5.56 6.47 11.98
C GLU A 16 5.47 6.32 10.46
N VAL A 17 4.60 5.42 9.99
CA VAL A 17 4.41 5.14 8.55
C VAL A 17 3.78 6.34 7.83
N LEU A 18 2.88 7.08 8.49
CA LEU A 18 2.32 8.31 7.93
C LEU A 18 3.39 9.36 7.68
N LYS A 19 4.25 9.61 8.68
CA LYS A 19 5.36 10.56 8.52
C LYS A 19 6.26 10.16 7.36
N VAL A 20 6.60 8.87 7.26
CA VAL A 20 7.37 8.33 6.13
C VAL A 20 6.63 8.52 4.79
N ALA A 21 5.32 8.24 4.71
CA ALA A 21 4.55 8.43 3.48
C ALA A 21 4.62 9.88 2.98
N VAL A 22 4.41 10.83 3.88
CA VAL A 22 4.48 12.28 3.57
C VAL A 22 5.90 12.69 3.16
N ASP A 23 6.93 12.24 3.89
CA ASP A 23 8.33 12.59 3.61
C ASP A 23 8.81 12.04 2.25
N TYR A 24 8.25 10.91 1.83
CA TYR A 24 8.57 10.28 0.56
C TYR A 24 7.60 10.62 -0.58
N GLY A 25 6.85 11.72 -0.46
CA GLY A 25 6.16 12.37 -1.57
C GLY A 25 4.68 12.06 -1.75
N ALA A 26 3.98 11.58 -0.69
CA ALA A 26 2.54 11.50 -0.72
C ALA A 26 1.89 12.90 -0.73
N ASP A 27 0.95 13.15 -1.64
CA ASP A 27 0.08 14.34 -1.60
C ASP A 27 -1.04 14.16 -0.56
N ALA A 28 -1.44 12.92 -0.31
CA ALA A 28 -2.41 12.57 0.72
C ALA A 28 -2.11 11.19 1.32
N VAL A 29 -2.50 11.01 2.59
CA VAL A 29 -2.35 9.72 3.29
C VAL A 29 -3.70 9.25 3.80
N TYR A 30 -4.07 7.99 3.53
CA TYR A 30 -5.27 7.43 4.12
C TYR A 30 -4.94 6.48 5.28
N ILE A 31 -5.67 6.66 6.38
CA ILE A 31 -5.49 5.98 7.65
C ILE A 31 -6.79 5.29 8.09
N GLY A 32 -6.73 4.49 9.13
CA GLY A 32 -7.89 3.94 9.81
C GLY A 32 -7.89 4.27 11.30
N GLY A 33 -9.04 4.61 11.81
CA GLY A 33 -9.24 4.71 13.25
C GLY A 33 -9.33 3.34 13.93
N GLN A 34 -9.29 3.34 15.25
CA GLN A 34 -9.45 2.13 16.07
C GLN A 34 -10.81 1.44 15.87
N ALA A 35 -11.80 2.16 15.32
CA ALA A 35 -13.12 1.64 15.02
C ALA A 35 -13.52 1.90 13.56
N TYR A 36 -14.47 1.11 13.05
CA TYR A 36 -15.19 1.28 11.77
C TYR A 36 -14.36 1.28 10.49
N GLY A 37 -13.06 1.04 10.56
CA GLY A 37 -12.18 0.87 9.40
C GLY A 37 -11.96 -0.60 9.03
N LEU A 38 -11.72 -0.88 7.74
CA LEU A 38 -11.19 -2.17 7.30
C LEU A 38 -9.72 -2.28 7.70
N ARG A 39 -9.25 -3.46 8.12
CA ARG A 39 -7.92 -3.75 8.67
C ARG A 39 -7.84 -3.58 10.20
N ALA A 40 -8.74 -4.23 10.91
CA ALA A 40 -8.78 -4.24 12.39
C ALA A 40 -7.48 -4.71 13.08
N LYS A 41 -6.57 -5.37 12.34
CA LYS A 41 -5.25 -5.82 12.83
C LYS A 41 -4.11 -4.81 12.63
N ALA A 42 -4.35 -3.68 11.95
CA ALA A 42 -3.39 -2.57 11.93
C ALA A 42 -3.36 -1.92 13.32
N ASP A 43 -2.29 -1.24 13.66
CA ASP A 43 -2.19 -0.50 14.95
C ASP A 43 -3.30 0.54 15.06
N ASN A 44 -3.78 1.08 13.91
CA ASN A 44 -4.84 2.07 13.75
C ASN A 44 -4.62 3.32 14.64
N PHE A 45 -5.23 4.43 14.27
CA PHE A 45 -4.97 5.71 14.91
C PHE A 45 -6.02 6.00 15.98
N SER A 46 -5.56 6.42 17.16
CA SER A 46 -6.38 7.12 18.16
C SER A 46 -6.75 8.52 17.65
N ILE A 47 -7.73 9.16 18.30
CA ILE A 47 -8.13 10.54 17.96
C ILE A 47 -6.95 11.52 18.12
N ASP A 48 -6.13 11.36 19.16
CA ASP A 48 -4.98 12.24 19.37
C ASP A 48 -3.87 12.01 18.34
N GLU A 49 -3.61 10.76 17.95
CA GLU A 49 -2.68 10.46 16.84
C GLU A 49 -3.20 10.99 15.50
N MET A 50 -4.53 11.04 15.28
CA MET A 50 -5.10 11.68 14.09
C MET A 50 -4.84 13.18 14.05
N LYS A 51 -4.94 13.88 15.20
CA LYS A 51 -4.58 15.30 15.31
C LYS A 51 -3.10 15.54 14.99
N GLU A 52 -2.21 14.72 15.56
CA GLU A 52 -0.78 14.79 15.27
C GLU A 52 -0.48 14.51 13.80
N ALA A 53 -1.14 13.48 13.24
CA ALA A 53 -1.03 13.10 11.83
C ALA A 53 -1.46 14.23 10.89
N ALA A 54 -2.62 14.85 11.14
CA ALA A 54 -3.12 15.98 10.36
C ALA A 54 -2.17 17.19 10.45
N ALA A 55 -1.73 17.55 11.65
CA ALA A 55 -0.78 18.66 11.86
C ALA A 55 0.53 18.42 11.11
N TYR A 56 1.09 17.20 11.17
CA TYR A 56 2.33 16.84 10.47
C TYR A 56 2.17 16.90 8.94
N ALA A 57 1.09 16.33 8.43
CA ALA A 57 0.81 16.30 6.99
C ALA A 57 0.59 17.71 6.43
N HIS A 58 -0.23 18.53 7.11
CA HIS A 58 -0.52 19.90 6.70
C HIS A 58 0.72 20.79 6.71
N ALA A 59 1.66 20.62 7.67
CA ALA A 59 2.93 21.34 7.68
C ALA A 59 3.79 21.07 6.43
N LYS A 60 3.49 20.00 5.69
CA LYS A 60 4.16 19.58 4.43
C LYS A 60 3.23 19.63 3.22
N ASN A 61 2.09 20.32 3.31
CA ASN A 61 1.07 20.44 2.26
C ASN A 61 0.45 19.11 1.80
N ALA A 62 0.45 18.09 2.65
CA ALA A 62 -0.22 16.82 2.40
C ALA A 62 -1.54 16.75 3.19
N LYS A 63 -2.49 15.94 2.71
CA LYS A 63 -3.82 15.72 3.31
C LYS A 63 -3.90 14.40 4.07
N VAL A 64 -4.87 14.27 4.97
CA VAL A 64 -5.14 13.04 5.73
C VAL A 64 -6.62 12.63 5.57
N TYR A 65 -6.85 11.40 5.10
CA TYR A 65 -8.18 10.84 4.90
C TYR A 65 -8.42 9.65 5.84
N VAL A 66 -9.58 9.62 6.52
CA VAL A 66 -9.91 8.57 7.48
C VAL A 66 -10.90 7.58 6.86
N THR A 67 -10.62 6.29 6.96
CA THR A 67 -11.54 5.24 6.52
C THR A 67 -12.52 4.86 7.62
N ALA A 68 -13.84 5.01 7.35
CA ALA A 68 -14.97 4.55 8.16
C ALA A 68 -15.89 3.69 7.29
N ASN A 69 -15.34 2.69 6.62
CA ASN A 69 -15.92 2.03 5.45
C ASN A 69 -16.21 0.54 5.65
N ILE A 70 -16.47 0.11 6.89
CA ILE A 70 -17.02 -1.24 7.15
C ILE A 70 -18.44 -1.36 6.61
N PHE A 71 -18.95 -2.57 6.46
CA PHE A 71 -20.39 -2.80 6.36
C PHE A 71 -21.00 -2.66 7.75
N ALA A 72 -21.65 -1.50 7.98
CA ALA A 72 -22.28 -1.19 9.24
C ALA A 72 -23.56 -1.99 9.43
N HIS A 73 -23.76 -2.49 10.64
CA HIS A 73 -25.00 -3.09 11.10
C HIS A 73 -25.71 -2.15 12.09
N ASN A 74 -26.98 -2.42 12.41
CA ASN A 74 -27.76 -1.55 13.30
C ASN A 74 -27.09 -1.26 14.64
N TYR A 75 -26.32 -2.22 15.19
CA TYR A 75 -25.60 -2.04 16.45
C TYR A 75 -24.34 -1.16 16.35
N ASP A 76 -23.91 -0.81 15.14
CA ASP A 76 -22.78 0.09 14.92
C ASP A 76 -23.20 1.58 14.87
N ILE A 77 -24.48 1.88 14.60
CA ILE A 77 -24.96 3.22 14.23
C ILE A 77 -24.63 4.28 15.29
N ASP A 78 -25.01 4.02 16.56
CA ASP A 78 -24.77 4.99 17.64
C ASP A 78 -23.29 5.25 17.87
N GLY A 79 -22.48 4.18 17.80
CA GLY A 79 -21.03 4.27 17.93
C GLY A 79 -20.40 5.04 16.76
N MET A 80 -20.88 4.84 15.53
CA MET A 80 -20.40 5.58 14.35
C MET A 80 -20.75 7.07 14.44
N LYS A 81 -21.93 7.42 14.95
CA LYS A 81 -22.30 8.81 15.19
C LYS A 81 -21.31 9.49 16.15
N THR A 82 -21.06 8.86 17.30
CA THR A 82 -20.09 9.36 18.29
C THR A 82 -18.69 9.49 17.69
N TYR A 83 -18.27 8.52 16.87
CA TYR A 83 -16.97 8.56 16.20
C TYR A 83 -16.89 9.73 15.20
N PHE A 84 -17.93 10.00 14.42
CA PHE A 84 -17.98 11.15 13.52
C PHE A 84 -17.94 12.48 14.29
N GLU A 85 -18.60 12.56 15.44
CA GLU A 85 -18.51 13.75 16.31
C GLU A 85 -17.07 14.00 16.79
N GLN A 86 -16.30 12.94 17.09
CA GLN A 86 -14.90 13.05 17.48
C GLN A 86 -13.98 13.45 16.31
N LEU A 87 -14.29 13.01 15.08
CA LEU A 87 -13.48 13.33 13.90
C LEU A 87 -13.50 14.82 13.53
N LYS A 88 -14.55 15.57 13.86
CA LYS A 88 -14.66 17.01 13.54
C LYS A 88 -13.44 17.83 13.97
N ASP A 89 -12.88 17.50 15.14
CA ASP A 89 -11.85 18.30 15.80
C ASP A 89 -10.44 17.71 15.59
N THR A 90 -10.30 16.75 14.68
CA THR A 90 -8.99 16.10 14.43
C THR A 90 -8.14 16.83 13.39
N GLY A 91 -8.75 17.65 12.54
CA GLY A 91 -8.10 18.29 11.42
C GLY A 91 -7.92 17.39 10.18
N VAL A 92 -8.51 16.18 10.15
CA VAL A 92 -8.50 15.35 8.95
C VAL A 92 -9.33 15.98 7.83
N ASP A 93 -8.92 15.76 6.58
CA ASP A 93 -9.48 16.48 5.42
C ASP A 93 -10.71 15.79 4.83
N ALA A 94 -10.81 14.46 4.93
CA ALA A 94 -11.95 13.72 4.41
C ALA A 94 -12.20 12.40 5.16
N VAL A 95 -13.44 11.90 5.05
CA VAL A 95 -13.84 10.59 5.58
C VAL A 95 -14.38 9.70 4.46
N LEU A 96 -13.85 8.47 4.36
CA LEU A 96 -14.28 7.47 3.39
C LEU A 96 -15.37 6.58 3.99
N VAL A 97 -16.53 6.53 3.35
CA VAL A 97 -17.68 5.69 3.73
C VAL A 97 -18.11 4.79 2.57
N SER A 98 -18.91 3.77 2.82
CA SER A 98 -19.37 2.84 1.76
C SER A 98 -20.88 2.61 1.75
N ASP A 99 -21.55 2.89 2.84
CA ASP A 99 -22.98 2.66 3.03
C ASP A 99 -23.77 3.96 2.89
N PRO A 100 -24.92 4.01 2.14
CA PRO A 100 -25.71 5.23 1.97
C PRO A 100 -26.29 5.79 3.26
N GLY A 101 -26.69 4.91 4.20
CA GLY A 101 -27.20 5.34 5.50
C GLY A 101 -26.11 5.99 6.36
N ILE A 102 -24.90 5.38 6.35
CA ILE A 102 -23.73 5.93 7.03
C ILE A 102 -23.27 7.23 6.37
N PHE A 103 -23.35 7.34 5.05
CA PHE A 103 -23.09 8.60 4.33
C PHE A 103 -24.01 9.72 4.82
N THR A 104 -25.32 9.45 4.91
CA THR A 104 -26.29 10.41 5.41
C THR A 104 -25.98 10.81 6.86
N LEU A 105 -25.74 9.84 7.73
CA LEU A 105 -25.35 10.07 9.12
C LEU A 105 -24.07 10.93 9.23
N ALA A 106 -23.05 10.64 8.41
CA ALA A 106 -21.82 11.41 8.36
C ALA A 106 -22.08 12.86 7.91
N LYS A 107 -22.89 13.05 6.86
CA LYS A 107 -23.25 14.38 6.34
C LYS A 107 -24.04 15.22 7.37
N GLU A 108 -24.96 14.60 8.10
CA GLU A 108 -25.70 15.26 9.17
C GLU A 108 -24.81 15.60 10.37
N THR A 109 -23.88 14.70 10.72
CA THR A 109 -23.01 14.87 11.88
C THR A 109 -21.85 15.81 11.60
N MET A 110 -21.28 15.76 10.40
CA MET A 110 -20.09 16.52 9.97
C MET A 110 -20.39 17.26 8.65
N PRO A 111 -21.26 18.29 8.63
CA PRO A 111 -21.74 18.92 7.37
C PRO A 111 -20.62 19.52 6.53
N ASP A 112 -19.54 19.98 7.14
CA ASP A 112 -18.39 20.61 6.48
C ASP A 112 -17.27 19.61 6.10
N MET A 113 -17.36 18.35 6.55
CA MET A 113 -16.39 17.30 6.25
C MET A 113 -16.54 16.82 4.80
N GLU A 114 -15.44 16.73 4.09
CA GLU A 114 -15.42 16.13 2.76
C GLU A 114 -15.67 14.63 2.87
N LEU A 115 -16.60 14.11 2.06
CA LEU A 115 -16.96 12.69 2.06
C LEU A 115 -16.57 12.03 0.75
N HIS A 116 -15.80 10.94 0.86
CA HIS A 116 -15.39 10.08 -0.24
C HIS A 116 -16.12 8.74 -0.18
N ILE A 117 -16.48 8.20 -1.35
CA ILE A 117 -17.13 6.89 -1.44
C ILE A 117 -16.10 5.81 -1.66
N SER A 118 -16.00 4.89 -0.71
CA SER A 118 -15.05 3.78 -0.76
C SER A 118 -15.34 2.80 -1.91
N THR A 119 -14.30 2.12 -2.38
CA THR A 119 -14.40 0.99 -3.33
C THR A 119 -15.33 -0.13 -2.82
N GLN A 120 -15.58 -0.22 -1.51
CA GLN A 120 -16.52 -1.17 -0.91
C GLN A 120 -17.97 -0.96 -1.37
N ALA A 121 -18.33 0.22 -1.87
CA ALA A 121 -19.65 0.50 -2.44
C ALA A 121 -19.82 -0.07 -3.86
N ASN A 122 -18.74 -0.60 -4.49
CA ASN A 122 -18.73 -1.21 -5.83
C ASN A 122 -19.30 -0.30 -6.91
N ASN A 123 -18.73 0.90 -7.04
CA ASN A 123 -19.15 1.88 -8.04
C ASN A 123 -18.54 1.51 -9.40
N THR A 124 -19.39 1.05 -10.33
CA THR A 124 -18.99 0.52 -11.63
C THR A 124 -19.56 1.28 -12.84
N ASN A 125 -20.36 2.32 -12.63
CA ASN A 125 -20.98 3.06 -13.72
C ASN A 125 -21.26 4.52 -13.34
N TYR A 126 -21.32 5.41 -14.34
CA TYR A 126 -21.50 6.85 -14.14
C TYR A 126 -22.83 7.25 -13.45
N LEU A 127 -23.87 6.44 -13.54
CA LEU A 127 -25.14 6.74 -12.84
C LEU A 127 -24.95 6.66 -11.32
N THR A 128 -24.16 5.70 -10.85
CA THR A 128 -23.80 5.58 -9.42
C THR A 128 -22.96 6.78 -8.95
N TYR A 129 -22.01 7.23 -9.77
CA TYR A 129 -21.22 8.44 -9.46
C TYR A 129 -22.11 9.68 -9.39
N ASN A 130 -22.99 9.88 -10.35
CA ASN A 130 -23.96 10.99 -10.34
C ASN A 130 -24.95 10.90 -9.16
N PHE A 131 -25.31 9.71 -8.70
CA PHE A 131 -26.11 9.53 -7.49
C PHE A 131 -25.35 10.07 -6.26
N TRP A 132 -24.10 9.65 -6.07
CA TRP A 132 -23.27 10.10 -4.95
C TRP A 132 -22.97 11.61 -5.02
N TYR A 133 -22.70 12.13 -6.21
CA TYR A 133 -22.51 13.56 -6.41
C TYR A 133 -23.72 14.39 -5.96
N LYS A 134 -24.93 13.97 -6.33
CA LYS A 134 -26.17 14.63 -5.91
C LYS A 134 -26.39 14.62 -4.40
N LEU A 135 -25.85 13.63 -3.71
CA LEU A 135 -25.86 13.57 -2.25
C LEU A 135 -24.76 14.42 -1.60
N GLY A 136 -23.81 14.93 -2.41
CA GLY A 136 -22.72 15.81 -1.96
C GLY A 136 -21.43 15.07 -1.66
N ALA A 137 -21.20 13.88 -2.22
CA ALA A 137 -19.90 13.24 -2.21
C ALA A 137 -18.92 13.99 -3.14
N LYS A 138 -17.70 14.20 -2.68
CA LYS A 138 -16.65 14.87 -3.45
C LYS A 138 -15.91 13.92 -4.37
N ARG A 139 -15.68 12.67 -3.92
CA ARG A 139 -14.83 11.69 -4.59
C ARG A 139 -15.44 10.29 -4.55
N VAL A 140 -15.23 9.51 -5.60
CA VAL A 140 -15.58 8.09 -5.63
C VAL A 140 -14.37 7.25 -5.99
N VAL A 141 -14.10 6.23 -5.16
CA VAL A 141 -13.08 5.22 -5.43
C VAL A 141 -13.67 4.17 -6.36
N THR A 142 -13.02 3.95 -7.51
CA THR A 142 -13.47 2.97 -8.50
C THR A 142 -13.48 1.54 -7.93
N ALA A 143 -14.36 0.70 -8.45
CA ALA A 143 -14.17 -0.75 -8.35
C ALA A 143 -12.88 -1.14 -9.09
N ARG A 144 -12.15 -2.14 -8.59
CA ARG A 144 -10.87 -2.60 -9.18
C ARG A 144 -11.04 -3.37 -10.48
N GLU A 145 -12.26 -3.77 -10.78
CA GLU A 145 -12.67 -4.56 -11.91
C GLU A 145 -12.99 -3.73 -13.16
N LEU A 146 -12.89 -2.40 -13.07
CA LEU A 146 -13.08 -1.48 -14.20
C LEU A 146 -11.82 -1.39 -15.06
N SER A 147 -12.02 -1.40 -16.38
CA SER A 147 -11.00 -1.03 -17.35
C SER A 147 -10.81 0.50 -17.44
N LEU A 148 -9.65 0.96 -17.94
CA LEU A 148 -9.40 2.39 -18.20
C LEU A 148 -10.44 2.98 -19.17
N ALA A 149 -10.91 2.20 -20.15
CA ALA A 149 -11.95 2.62 -21.07
C ALA A 149 -13.29 2.89 -20.36
N GLU A 150 -13.68 2.04 -19.42
CA GLU A 150 -14.88 2.26 -18.59
C GLU A 150 -14.73 3.45 -17.66
N ILE A 151 -13.56 3.64 -17.06
CA ILE A 151 -13.26 4.81 -16.22
C ILE A 151 -13.35 6.09 -17.05
N ARG A 152 -12.83 6.09 -18.28
CA ARG A 152 -12.97 7.22 -19.20
C ARG A 152 -14.43 7.51 -19.53
N GLN A 153 -15.26 6.48 -19.80
CA GLN A 153 -16.69 6.67 -20.00
C GLN A 153 -17.38 7.25 -18.77
N ILE A 154 -16.97 6.85 -17.56
CA ILE A 154 -17.48 7.45 -16.32
C ILE A 154 -17.12 8.93 -16.28
N ARG A 155 -15.86 9.29 -16.51
CA ARG A 155 -15.40 10.68 -16.53
C ARG A 155 -16.19 11.56 -17.49
N ASP A 156 -16.47 11.05 -18.70
CA ASP A 156 -17.18 11.79 -19.75
C ASP A 156 -18.67 12.06 -19.40
N HIS A 157 -19.21 11.42 -18.34
CA HIS A 157 -20.63 11.50 -17.96
C HIS A 157 -20.89 12.01 -16.55
N ILE A 158 -19.86 12.47 -15.84
CA ILE A 158 -19.98 13.04 -14.49
C ILE A 158 -19.50 14.49 -14.49
N PRO A 159 -19.91 15.31 -13.49
CA PRO A 159 -19.41 16.69 -13.35
C PRO A 159 -17.88 16.75 -13.21
N ASP A 160 -17.30 17.84 -13.72
CA ASP A 160 -15.84 18.04 -13.72
C ASP A 160 -15.24 18.14 -12.32
N ASP A 161 -16.01 18.62 -11.34
CA ASP A 161 -15.61 18.75 -9.93
C ASP A 161 -15.85 17.49 -9.09
N MET A 162 -16.42 16.43 -9.69
CA MET A 162 -16.50 15.11 -9.09
C MET A 162 -15.18 14.35 -9.31
N GLU A 163 -14.49 13.99 -8.25
CA GLU A 163 -13.19 13.35 -8.35
C GLU A 163 -13.29 11.82 -8.47
N ILE A 164 -12.42 11.25 -9.30
CA ILE A 164 -12.22 9.80 -9.48
C ILE A 164 -10.91 9.39 -8.81
N GLU A 165 -10.99 8.45 -7.87
CA GLU A 165 -9.84 7.81 -7.25
C GLU A 165 -9.73 6.36 -7.74
N SER A 166 -8.53 5.90 -8.14
CA SER A 166 -8.32 4.52 -8.58
C SER A 166 -7.05 3.93 -8.01
N PHE A 167 -7.06 2.61 -7.75
CA PHE A 167 -5.86 1.94 -7.29
C PHE A 167 -4.83 1.85 -8.42
N MET A 168 -3.55 2.09 -8.09
CA MET A 168 -2.45 1.99 -9.03
C MET A 168 -1.38 0.98 -8.62
N HIS A 169 -1.35 0.58 -7.34
CA HIS A 169 -0.35 -0.36 -6.83
C HIS A 169 -0.84 -1.15 -5.64
N GLY A 170 -0.35 -2.40 -5.52
CA GLY A 170 -0.52 -3.25 -4.35
C GLY A 170 -1.47 -4.43 -4.54
N ALA A 171 -1.90 -5.02 -3.44
CA ALA A 171 -2.61 -6.29 -3.46
C ALA A 171 -3.98 -6.23 -4.15
N MET A 172 -4.24 -7.19 -5.05
CA MET A 172 -5.56 -7.43 -5.64
C MET A 172 -6.40 -8.36 -4.78
N CYS A 173 -7.72 -8.32 -4.94
CA CYS A 173 -8.68 -9.18 -4.26
C CYS A 173 -9.32 -10.15 -5.29
N ILE A 174 -9.68 -11.37 -4.82
CA ILE A 174 -10.39 -12.37 -5.64
C ILE A 174 -11.84 -11.99 -5.96
N SER A 175 -12.44 -11.15 -5.14
CA SER A 175 -13.84 -10.73 -5.24
C SER A 175 -13.94 -9.21 -5.34
N TYR A 176 -15.07 -8.75 -5.85
CA TYR A 176 -15.50 -7.37 -5.62
C TYR A 176 -15.38 -6.99 -4.15
N SER A 177 -14.90 -5.80 -3.89
CA SER A 177 -14.73 -5.29 -2.53
C SER A 177 -16.05 -5.35 -1.75
N GLY A 178 -16.00 -5.86 -0.51
CA GLY A 178 -17.19 -6.00 0.33
C GLY A 178 -18.15 -7.14 -0.06
N ARG A 179 -17.80 -8.03 -0.96
CA ARG A 179 -18.67 -9.12 -1.42
C ARG A 179 -18.13 -10.52 -1.08
N CYS A 180 -16.95 -10.62 -0.48
CA CYS A 180 -16.32 -11.90 -0.18
C CYS A 180 -16.75 -12.48 1.17
N LEU A 181 -17.22 -13.71 1.16
CA LEU A 181 -17.59 -14.47 2.36
C LEU A 181 -16.58 -15.57 2.75
N LEU A 182 -15.50 -15.77 1.96
CA LEU A 182 -14.54 -16.86 2.20
C LEU A 182 -13.92 -16.80 3.60
N SER A 183 -13.54 -15.62 4.09
CA SER A 183 -12.95 -15.49 5.42
C SER A 183 -13.93 -15.85 6.53
N SER A 184 -15.18 -15.40 6.42
CA SER A 184 -16.24 -15.80 7.36
C SER A 184 -16.48 -17.30 7.34
N TYR A 185 -16.56 -17.89 6.14
CA TYR A 185 -16.83 -19.31 5.96
C TYR A 185 -15.72 -20.19 6.57
N PHE A 186 -14.43 -19.91 6.24
CA PHE A 186 -13.33 -20.75 6.69
C PHE A 186 -12.85 -20.48 8.13
N THR A 187 -13.02 -19.27 8.64
CA THR A 187 -12.39 -18.87 9.91
C THR A 187 -13.31 -18.15 10.89
N GLY A 188 -14.58 -17.95 10.56
CA GLY A 188 -15.52 -17.17 11.36
C GLY A 188 -15.18 -15.67 11.43
N ARG A 189 -14.20 -15.19 10.63
CA ARG A 189 -13.76 -13.79 10.63
C ARG A 189 -14.29 -13.06 9.40
N ASP A 190 -15.07 -12.00 9.64
CA ASP A 190 -15.71 -11.25 8.57
C ASP A 190 -14.73 -10.30 7.84
N ALA A 191 -14.50 -10.59 6.56
CA ALA A 191 -13.66 -9.76 5.69
C ALA A 191 -14.25 -8.36 5.47
N ASN A 192 -15.57 -8.23 5.49
CA ASN A 192 -16.29 -6.99 5.21
C ASN A 192 -16.36 -6.07 6.45
N ARG A 193 -15.89 -6.58 7.57
CA ARG A 193 -15.71 -5.86 8.84
C ARG A 193 -14.23 -5.74 9.26
N GLY A 194 -13.31 -5.90 8.32
CA GLY A 194 -11.87 -5.68 8.54
C GLY A 194 -11.08 -6.88 9.03
N ALA A 195 -11.70 -8.05 9.22
CA ALA A 195 -11.04 -9.23 9.79
C ALA A 195 -10.65 -10.28 8.75
N CYS A 196 -10.37 -9.90 7.50
CA CYS A 196 -9.99 -10.82 6.43
C CYS A 196 -8.72 -11.62 6.78
N THR A 197 -8.81 -12.95 6.69
CA THR A 197 -7.71 -13.88 6.93
C THR A 197 -7.02 -14.33 5.63
N HIS A 198 -7.42 -13.77 4.50
CA HIS A 198 -6.88 -14.07 3.16
C HIS A 198 -6.96 -15.55 2.75
N PRO A 199 -8.10 -16.27 2.95
CA PRO A 199 -8.17 -17.68 2.60
C PRO A 199 -8.03 -17.91 1.09
N CYS A 200 -8.41 -16.96 0.25
CA CYS A 200 -8.19 -17.03 -1.20
C CYS A 200 -6.71 -17.20 -1.60
N ARG A 201 -5.78 -17.05 -0.66
CA ARG A 201 -4.32 -17.20 -0.89
C ARG A 201 -3.75 -18.48 -0.26
N TRP A 202 -4.59 -19.32 0.33
CA TRP A 202 -4.18 -20.61 0.84
C TRP A 202 -4.07 -21.62 -0.30
N LYS A 203 -3.29 -22.67 -0.11
CA LYS A 203 -3.22 -23.78 -1.06
C LYS A 203 -4.41 -24.70 -0.84
N TYR A 204 -5.14 -24.96 -1.92
CA TYR A 204 -6.28 -25.87 -1.92
C TYR A 204 -6.08 -27.01 -2.90
N HIS A 205 -6.70 -28.15 -2.59
CA HIS A 205 -6.90 -29.25 -3.51
C HIS A 205 -8.39 -29.61 -3.46
N ILE A 206 -8.98 -29.89 -4.60
CA ILE A 206 -10.31 -30.47 -4.65
C ILE A 206 -10.14 -31.97 -4.54
N VAL A 207 -10.94 -32.60 -3.68
CA VAL A 207 -11.05 -34.06 -3.53
C VAL A 207 -12.49 -34.40 -3.85
N GLU A 208 -12.70 -35.29 -4.82
CA GLU A 208 -14.01 -35.85 -5.10
C GLU A 208 -14.30 -36.99 -4.11
N GLU A 209 -15.52 -37.02 -3.54
CA GLU A 209 -15.91 -37.98 -2.51
C GLU A 209 -15.77 -39.45 -2.96
N THR A 210 -16.00 -39.72 -4.26
CA THR A 210 -15.87 -41.07 -4.84
C THR A 210 -14.45 -41.46 -5.21
N ARG A 211 -13.46 -40.52 -5.10
CA ARG A 211 -12.05 -40.72 -5.37
C ARG A 211 -11.16 -40.29 -4.19
N PRO A 212 -11.29 -40.91 -3.04
CA PRO A 212 -10.52 -40.52 -1.87
C PRO A 212 -9.02 -40.74 -2.11
N GLY A 213 -8.22 -39.70 -1.88
CA GLY A 213 -6.76 -39.73 -2.07
C GLY A 213 -6.27 -39.17 -3.41
N GLU A 214 -7.14 -38.87 -4.35
CA GLU A 214 -6.79 -38.14 -5.56
C GLU A 214 -6.95 -36.64 -5.32
N TYR A 215 -5.83 -35.93 -5.19
CA TYR A 215 -5.79 -34.48 -4.99
C TYR A 215 -5.74 -33.80 -6.36
N MET A 216 -6.84 -33.16 -6.75
CA MET A 216 -6.89 -32.37 -7.98
C MET A 216 -6.47 -30.94 -7.68
N PRO A 217 -5.37 -30.43 -8.28
CA PRO A 217 -5.01 -29.02 -8.16
C PRO A 217 -6.13 -28.16 -8.74
N VAL A 218 -6.41 -27.03 -8.07
CA VAL A 218 -7.43 -26.10 -8.52
C VAL A 218 -6.76 -25.15 -9.52
N ASN A 219 -7.14 -25.22 -10.81
CA ASN A 219 -6.64 -24.36 -11.90
C ASN A 219 -7.82 -23.66 -12.57
N GLU A 220 -7.60 -22.47 -13.15
CA GLU A 220 -8.61 -21.77 -13.91
C GLU A 220 -8.65 -22.22 -15.38
N ASP A 221 -9.85 -22.35 -15.92
CA ASP A 221 -10.10 -22.50 -17.35
C ASP A 221 -11.28 -21.60 -17.79
N ASP A 222 -11.61 -21.58 -19.07
CA ASP A 222 -12.66 -20.74 -19.65
C ASP A 222 -14.08 -20.94 -19.05
N ARG A 223 -14.25 -21.79 -18.03
CA ARG A 223 -15.53 -22.26 -17.49
C ARG A 223 -15.76 -21.94 -16.01
N GLY A 224 -14.78 -21.46 -15.25
CA GLY A 224 -15.01 -21.19 -13.82
C GLY A 224 -13.86 -20.55 -13.07
N THR A 225 -14.25 -19.88 -11.96
CA THR A 225 -13.34 -19.17 -11.07
C THR A 225 -12.83 -20.10 -9.99
N TYR A 226 -11.55 -20.16 -9.85
CA TYR A 226 -10.81 -20.93 -8.86
C TYR A 226 -10.21 -20.02 -7.81
N ILE A 227 -9.92 -20.54 -6.62
CA ILE A 227 -9.38 -19.74 -5.49
C ILE A 227 -7.88 -19.59 -5.66
N PHE A 228 -7.38 -18.39 -6.05
CA PHE A 228 -5.98 -18.21 -6.41
C PHE A 228 -5.32 -16.99 -5.81
N ASN A 229 -3.98 -17.06 -5.81
CA ASN A 229 -3.09 -16.04 -5.32
C ASN A 229 -2.85 -14.98 -6.40
N SER A 230 -3.66 -13.94 -6.43
CA SER A 230 -3.53 -12.84 -7.38
C SER A 230 -2.16 -12.19 -7.31
N LYS A 231 -1.58 -11.85 -8.47
CA LYS A 231 -0.43 -10.95 -8.60
C LYS A 231 -0.76 -9.59 -7.96
N ASP A 232 0.26 -8.82 -7.63
CA ASP A 232 0.07 -7.46 -7.13
C ASP A 232 -0.10 -6.49 -8.31
N LEU A 233 -1.03 -5.54 -8.19
CA LEU A 233 -1.22 -4.47 -9.18
C LEU A 233 0.03 -3.59 -9.23
N CYS A 234 0.48 -3.24 -10.44
CA CYS A 234 1.52 -2.25 -10.65
C CYS A 234 1.29 -1.51 -11.97
N MET A 235 1.00 -0.21 -11.86
CA MET A 235 0.69 0.67 -12.99
C MET A 235 1.80 1.70 -13.26
N VAL A 236 3.02 1.45 -12.79
CA VAL A 236 4.13 2.41 -12.94
C VAL A 236 4.51 2.67 -14.39
N GLU A 237 4.27 1.70 -15.29
CA GLU A 237 4.51 1.82 -16.74
C GLU A 237 3.33 2.47 -17.48
N HIS A 238 2.22 2.79 -16.79
CA HIS A 238 0.94 3.20 -17.37
C HIS A 238 0.35 4.47 -16.74
N ILE A 239 1.21 5.33 -16.18
CA ILE A 239 0.80 6.63 -15.62
C ILE A 239 0.11 7.50 -16.67
N PRO A 240 0.61 7.60 -17.92
CA PRO A 240 -0.06 8.36 -18.97
C PRO A 240 -1.51 7.92 -19.20
N GLU A 241 -1.74 6.61 -19.35
CA GLU A 241 -3.05 6.04 -19.64
C GLU A 241 -4.03 6.25 -18.47
N MET A 242 -3.55 6.21 -17.23
CA MET A 242 -4.37 6.51 -16.05
C MET A 242 -4.78 7.99 -15.99
N ILE A 243 -3.87 8.91 -16.32
CA ILE A 243 -4.15 10.35 -16.41
C ILE A 243 -5.15 10.62 -17.54
N ASP A 244 -4.94 10.02 -18.70
CA ASP A 244 -5.81 10.16 -19.86
C ASP A 244 -7.22 9.61 -19.60
N ALA A 245 -7.34 8.56 -18.78
CA ALA A 245 -8.65 8.06 -18.33
C ALA A 245 -9.40 9.03 -17.43
N GLY A 246 -8.76 10.11 -16.97
CA GLY A 246 -9.36 11.16 -16.17
C GLY A 246 -9.43 10.84 -14.67
N ILE A 247 -8.49 10.04 -14.17
CA ILE A 247 -8.35 9.74 -12.74
C ILE A 247 -7.67 10.93 -12.06
N ASP A 248 -8.22 11.37 -10.92
CA ASP A 248 -7.73 12.51 -10.14
C ASP A 248 -6.77 12.09 -9.01
N SER A 249 -6.97 10.89 -8.45
CA SER A 249 -6.19 10.41 -7.31
C SER A 249 -5.73 8.97 -7.55
N PHE A 250 -4.42 8.77 -7.47
CA PHE A 250 -3.72 7.49 -7.62
C PHE A 250 -3.47 6.85 -6.28
N LYS A 251 -4.19 5.77 -5.99
CA LYS A 251 -4.18 5.09 -4.69
C LYS A 251 -3.25 3.90 -4.63
N ILE A 252 -2.37 3.90 -3.63
CA ILE A 252 -1.55 2.73 -3.29
C ILE A 252 -2.28 1.90 -2.22
N GLU A 253 -2.38 0.57 -2.40
CA GLU A 253 -2.87 -0.36 -1.39
C GLU A 253 -1.73 -0.84 -0.51
N GLY A 254 -1.95 -0.91 0.83
CA GLY A 254 -0.92 -1.45 1.70
C GLY A 254 -0.90 -0.96 3.14
N ARG A 255 -2.04 -0.69 3.78
CA ARG A 255 -2.11 -0.22 5.19
C ARG A 255 -1.39 -1.13 6.21
N MET A 256 -1.25 -2.44 5.90
CA MET A 256 -0.53 -3.41 6.73
C MET A 256 0.95 -3.57 6.34
N LYS A 257 1.44 -2.75 5.43
CA LYS A 257 2.82 -2.83 4.93
C LYS A 257 3.78 -2.02 5.80
N THR A 258 5.07 -2.35 5.72
CA THR A 258 6.15 -1.68 6.47
C THR A 258 6.47 -0.29 5.93
N ALA A 259 7.15 0.54 6.73
CA ALA A 259 7.67 1.83 6.30
C ALA A 259 8.57 1.72 5.05
N LEU A 260 9.40 0.67 4.93
CA LEU A 260 10.20 0.41 3.73
C LEU A 260 9.33 0.29 2.46
N TYR A 261 8.22 -0.46 2.53
CA TYR A 261 7.31 -0.59 1.39
C TYR A 261 6.70 0.76 1.03
N VAL A 262 6.19 1.47 2.03
CA VAL A 262 5.53 2.77 1.83
C VAL A 262 6.50 3.78 1.24
N ALA A 263 7.68 3.93 1.80
CA ALA A 263 8.73 4.82 1.28
C ALA A 263 9.13 4.48 -0.16
N THR A 264 9.40 3.18 -0.43
CA THR A 264 9.82 2.73 -1.75
C THR A 264 8.77 3.01 -2.82
N VAL A 265 7.51 2.64 -2.54
CA VAL A 265 6.43 2.79 -3.53
C VAL A 265 6.05 4.27 -3.69
N ALA A 266 5.86 5.02 -2.59
CA ALA A 266 5.50 6.42 -2.65
C ALA A 266 6.54 7.25 -3.43
N ARG A 267 7.82 7.15 -3.08
CA ARG A 267 8.92 7.85 -3.74
C ARG A 267 8.99 7.55 -5.23
N THR A 268 8.88 6.26 -5.58
CA THR A 268 8.99 5.84 -6.98
C THR A 268 7.83 6.36 -7.82
N TYR A 269 6.59 6.26 -7.31
CA TYR A 269 5.43 6.79 -8.04
C TYR A 269 5.40 8.33 -8.07
N ARG A 270 5.81 9.00 -6.99
CA ARG A 270 5.93 10.47 -7.00
C ARG A 270 6.89 10.91 -8.08
N LYS A 271 8.10 10.31 -8.11
CA LYS A 271 9.08 10.62 -9.15
C LYS A 271 8.54 10.31 -10.56
N ALA A 272 7.90 9.18 -10.77
CA ALA A 272 7.37 8.80 -12.07
C ALA A 272 6.25 9.75 -12.55
N ILE A 273 5.38 10.21 -11.64
CA ILE A 273 4.35 11.20 -11.95
C ILE A 273 5.00 12.55 -12.28
N ASP A 274 5.94 13.02 -11.48
CA ASP A 274 6.62 14.30 -11.69
C ASP A 274 7.41 14.31 -13.00
N ASP A 275 8.17 13.25 -13.26
CA ASP A 275 8.94 13.09 -14.52
C ASP A 275 8.00 13.11 -15.74
N TYR A 276 6.80 12.46 -15.64
CA TYR A 276 5.81 12.50 -16.71
C TYR A 276 5.20 13.90 -16.90
N MET A 277 4.91 14.59 -15.80
CA MET A 277 4.38 15.96 -15.85
C MET A 277 5.42 16.96 -16.38
N GLU A 278 6.70 16.72 -16.14
CA GLU A 278 7.80 17.51 -16.73
C GLU A 278 7.95 17.20 -18.22
N SER A 279 8.15 15.94 -18.59
CA SER A 279 8.14 15.49 -19.97
C SER A 279 7.87 13.97 -20.10
N PRO A 280 7.06 13.55 -21.10
CA PRO A 280 6.88 12.12 -21.40
C PRO A 280 8.18 11.40 -21.76
N GLU A 281 9.17 12.12 -22.31
CA GLU A 281 10.50 11.59 -22.66
C GLU A 281 11.29 11.25 -21.39
N LEU A 282 11.30 12.14 -20.40
CA LEU A 282 11.96 11.94 -19.10
C LEU A 282 11.38 10.72 -18.38
N TYR A 283 10.05 10.63 -18.32
CA TYR A 283 9.36 9.47 -17.76
C TYR A 283 9.78 8.15 -18.43
N ARG A 284 9.78 8.11 -19.79
CA ARG A 284 10.19 6.94 -20.54
C ARG A 284 11.66 6.57 -20.31
N SER A 285 12.55 7.56 -20.25
CA SER A 285 13.98 7.32 -20.03
C SER A 285 14.30 6.76 -18.66
N ASN A 286 13.47 7.04 -17.63
CA ASN A 286 13.63 6.59 -16.26
C ASN A 286 12.87 5.29 -15.95
N MET A 287 12.24 4.63 -16.93
CA MET A 287 11.38 3.46 -16.71
C MET A 287 12.09 2.31 -15.98
N GLU A 288 13.31 1.98 -16.39
CA GLU A 288 14.09 0.92 -15.73
C GLU A 288 14.42 1.26 -14.26
N TYR A 289 14.65 2.53 -13.96
CA TYR A 289 14.82 2.99 -12.59
C TYR A 289 13.54 2.72 -11.76
N TYR A 290 12.35 3.11 -12.25
CA TYR A 290 11.11 2.89 -11.49
C TYR A 290 10.85 1.42 -11.24
N LYS A 291 11.02 0.56 -12.24
CA LYS A 291 10.84 -0.89 -12.13
C LYS A 291 11.82 -1.49 -11.14
N SER A 292 13.08 -1.09 -11.18
CA SER A 292 14.12 -1.57 -10.28
C SER A 292 13.86 -1.13 -8.83
N GLU A 293 13.41 0.11 -8.60
CA GLU A 293 13.11 0.60 -7.25
C GLU A 293 11.90 -0.10 -6.65
N ILE A 294 10.78 -0.25 -7.38
CA ILE A 294 9.59 -0.96 -6.90
C ILE A 294 9.93 -2.41 -6.52
N ALA A 295 10.84 -3.07 -7.22
CA ALA A 295 11.29 -4.42 -6.90
C ALA A 295 12.16 -4.52 -5.61
N LYS A 296 12.53 -3.40 -4.99
CA LYS A 296 13.31 -3.37 -3.73
C LYS A 296 12.44 -3.43 -2.46
N CYS A 297 11.13 -3.49 -2.57
CA CYS A 297 10.26 -3.82 -1.44
C CYS A 297 9.71 -5.26 -1.56
N THR A 298 8.97 -5.70 -0.54
CA THR A 298 8.34 -7.04 -0.59
C THR A 298 7.09 -6.99 -1.47
N TYR A 299 7.08 -7.75 -2.55
CA TYR A 299 6.00 -7.81 -3.54
C TYR A 299 5.74 -9.23 -4.03
N ARG A 300 4.63 -9.43 -4.75
CA ARG A 300 4.37 -10.59 -5.59
C ARG A 300 4.52 -10.17 -7.05
N GLN A 301 4.65 -11.14 -7.97
CA GLN A 301 4.68 -10.82 -9.41
C GLN A 301 3.62 -9.76 -9.75
N PHE A 302 3.91 -8.90 -10.70
CA PHE A 302 3.06 -7.77 -11.04
C PHE A 302 2.07 -8.08 -12.16
N THR A 303 0.94 -7.37 -12.14
CA THR A 303 -0.11 -7.37 -13.15
C THR A 303 -0.68 -5.95 -13.29
N THR A 304 -1.29 -5.67 -14.44
CA THR A 304 -2.11 -4.46 -14.66
C THR A 304 -3.57 -4.65 -14.21
N GLY A 305 -3.91 -5.80 -13.61
CA GLY A 305 -5.28 -6.11 -13.20
C GLY A 305 -6.27 -6.05 -14.37
N PHE A 306 -7.40 -5.41 -14.15
CA PHE A 306 -8.46 -5.26 -15.15
C PHE A 306 -8.33 -4.03 -16.07
N TYR A 307 -7.32 -3.19 -15.88
CA TYR A 307 -7.23 -1.90 -16.58
C TYR A 307 -7.19 -2.01 -18.11
N PHE A 308 -6.63 -3.07 -18.65
CA PHE A 308 -6.57 -3.32 -20.10
C PHE A 308 -7.53 -4.41 -20.59
N GLY A 309 -8.48 -4.81 -19.75
CA GLY A 309 -9.51 -5.78 -20.10
C GLY A 309 -9.68 -6.88 -19.05
N LYS A 310 -10.31 -8.00 -19.46
CA LYS A 310 -10.50 -9.13 -18.56
C LYS A 310 -9.15 -9.75 -18.20
N THR A 311 -9.00 -10.09 -16.93
CA THR A 311 -7.84 -10.86 -16.46
C THR A 311 -7.94 -12.30 -16.93
N ASP A 312 -6.81 -12.90 -17.24
CA ASP A 312 -6.63 -14.29 -17.63
C ASP A 312 -5.81 -15.07 -16.60
N SER A 313 -5.42 -16.30 -16.94
CA SER A 313 -4.55 -17.15 -16.15
C SER A 313 -3.25 -16.46 -15.75
N ASP A 314 -2.69 -15.59 -16.60
CA ASP A 314 -1.42 -14.91 -16.36
C ASP A 314 -1.50 -13.86 -15.24
N SER A 315 -2.68 -13.48 -14.80
CA SER A 315 -2.90 -12.56 -13.69
C SER A 315 -2.82 -13.23 -12.30
N GLN A 316 -2.60 -14.56 -12.26
CA GLN A 316 -2.53 -15.36 -11.04
C GLN A 316 -1.13 -15.97 -10.85
N ILE A 317 -0.83 -16.39 -9.63
CA ILE A 317 0.42 -17.09 -9.28
C ILE A 317 0.07 -18.53 -8.93
N TYR A 318 0.54 -19.48 -9.74
CA TYR A 318 0.25 -20.90 -9.58
C TYR A 318 1.35 -21.66 -8.83
N ASP A 319 2.63 -21.22 -8.97
CA ASP A 319 3.79 -22.01 -8.56
C ASP A 319 4.14 -21.88 -7.08
N ASN A 320 4.07 -20.68 -6.51
CA ASN A 320 4.44 -20.40 -5.13
C ASN A 320 3.67 -19.24 -4.53
N ASN A 321 3.21 -19.39 -3.28
CA ASN A 321 2.69 -18.29 -2.45
C ASN A 321 3.79 -17.31 -1.98
N THR A 322 4.93 -17.29 -2.64
CA THR A 322 6.12 -16.66 -2.11
C THR A 322 6.15 -15.20 -2.50
N TYR A 323 6.16 -14.34 -1.48
CA TYR A 323 6.58 -12.97 -1.66
C TYR A 323 8.04 -12.93 -2.09
N ILE A 324 8.34 -12.13 -3.10
CA ILE A 324 9.70 -11.80 -3.50
C ILE A 324 10.21 -10.74 -2.53
N LYS A 325 11.35 -11.01 -1.90
CA LYS A 325 11.99 -10.13 -0.94
C LYS A 325 13.47 -10.03 -1.27
N ASN A 326 13.83 -9.02 -2.04
CA ASN A 326 15.21 -8.76 -2.46
C ASN A 326 15.96 -7.83 -1.49
N TYR A 327 15.24 -7.12 -0.63
CA TYR A 327 15.80 -6.19 0.35
C TYR A 327 15.18 -6.39 1.72
N THR A 328 16.00 -6.20 2.75
CA THR A 328 15.58 -6.24 4.16
C THR A 328 15.59 -4.83 4.74
N TYR A 329 14.50 -4.49 5.41
CA TYR A 329 14.34 -3.23 6.15
C TYR A 329 15.22 -3.24 7.39
N ILE A 330 16.17 -2.31 7.51
CA ILE A 330 17.11 -2.18 8.64
C ILE A 330 16.56 -1.23 9.69
N GLY A 331 16.09 -0.05 9.31
CA GLY A 331 15.53 0.95 10.22
C GLY A 331 15.21 2.27 9.52
N ASN A 332 14.63 3.20 10.29
CA ASN A 332 14.39 4.56 9.87
C ASN A 332 15.25 5.49 10.74
N VAL A 333 16.13 6.29 10.14
CA VAL A 333 16.99 7.23 10.85
C VAL A 333 16.13 8.28 11.56
N GLN A 334 16.12 8.25 12.89
CA GLN A 334 15.33 9.16 13.72
C GLN A 334 16.02 10.51 13.88
N LEU A 335 17.33 10.47 14.09
CA LEU A 335 18.20 11.64 14.15
C LEU A 335 19.65 11.27 13.80
N VAL A 336 20.46 12.27 13.56
CA VAL A 336 21.92 12.14 13.44
C VAL A 336 22.55 12.98 14.54
N THR A 337 23.47 12.40 15.31
CA THR A 337 24.17 13.10 16.40
C THR A 337 25.19 14.11 15.84
N GLU A 338 25.67 15.02 16.67
CA GLU A 338 26.67 16.03 16.28
C GLU A 338 27.98 15.41 15.78
N ASP A 339 28.35 14.23 16.28
CA ASP A 339 29.52 13.46 15.86
C ASP A 339 29.22 12.49 14.68
N GLY A 340 28.03 12.57 14.08
CA GLY A 340 27.67 11.89 12.83
C GLY A 340 27.18 10.46 12.98
N LEU A 341 26.72 10.01 14.16
CA LEU A 341 26.09 8.73 14.34
C LEU A 341 24.62 8.78 13.93
N ALA A 342 24.18 7.87 13.04
CA ALA A 342 22.78 7.65 12.74
C ALA A 342 22.10 6.92 13.90
N VAL A 343 21.01 7.47 14.42
CA VAL A 343 20.25 6.88 15.53
C VAL A 343 18.92 6.34 15.03
N PHE A 344 18.65 5.06 15.28
CA PHE A 344 17.40 4.43 14.84
C PHE A 344 17.06 3.16 15.65
N GLU A 345 15.78 2.80 15.64
CA GLU A 345 15.31 1.51 16.15
C GLU A 345 15.54 0.42 15.10
N GLN A 346 16.28 -0.62 15.47
CA GLN A 346 16.55 -1.75 14.61
C GLN A 346 15.27 -2.52 14.26
N LYS A 347 15.08 -2.83 12.99
CA LYS A 347 13.98 -3.68 12.49
C LYS A 347 14.44 -5.10 12.14
N ASN A 348 15.66 -5.28 11.63
CA ASN A 348 16.26 -6.58 11.31
C ASN A 348 17.75 -6.60 11.63
N LYS A 349 18.32 -7.82 11.76
CA LYS A 349 19.73 -8.04 12.08
C LYS A 349 20.65 -7.50 11.00
N PHE A 350 21.74 -6.85 11.40
CA PHE A 350 22.89 -6.47 10.55
C PHE A 350 24.18 -6.41 11.39
N SER A 351 25.33 -6.29 10.72
CA SER A 351 26.65 -6.37 11.35
C SER A 351 27.60 -5.28 10.84
N VAL A 352 28.65 -5.02 11.59
CA VAL A 352 29.77 -4.20 11.17
C VAL A 352 30.38 -4.76 9.88
N GLY A 353 30.74 -3.90 8.94
CA GLY A 353 31.30 -4.25 7.63
C GLY A 353 30.27 -4.51 6.54
N GLU A 354 28.99 -4.69 6.88
CA GLU A 354 27.95 -4.87 5.87
C GLU A 354 27.69 -3.59 5.06
N MET A 355 27.31 -3.78 3.80
CA MET A 355 26.81 -2.71 2.94
C MET A 355 25.31 -2.57 3.10
N ILE A 356 24.87 -1.35 3.35
CA ILE A 356 23.45 -0.97 3.43
C ILE A 356 23.19 0.17 2.45
N GLU A 357 21.94 0.37 2.09
CA GLU A 357 21.49 1.45 1.24
C GLU A 357 20.59 2.39 2.03
N ALA A 358 20.95 3.67 2.12
CA ALA A 358 20.11 4.73 2.65
C ALA A 358 19.31 5.35 1.50
N MET A 359 17.99 5.37 1.65
CA MET A 359 17.07 5.93 0.66
C MET A 359 16.91 7.43 0.91
N ASP A 360 17.39 8.27 -0.01
CA ASP A 360 17.13 9.70 0.03
C ASP A 360 15.73 10.04 -0.53
N PHE A 361 15.22 11.21 -0.17
CA PHE A 361 13.88 11.67 -0.56
C PHE A 361 13.80 12.06 -2.05
N ASP A 362 14.92 12.47 -2.65
CA ASP A 362 15.02 12.92 -4.04
C ASP A 362 15.03 11.78 -5.08
N GLY A 363 14.98 10.53 -4.63
CA GLY A 363 15.05 9.35 -5.49
C GLY A 363 16.43 8.71 -5.54
N THR A 364 17.48 9.32 -4.99
CA THR A 364 18.81 8.72 -4.93
C THR A 364 18.93 7.68 -3.82
N ASN A 365 19.89 6.77 -3.96
CA ASN A 365 20.22 5.78 -2.95
C ASN A 365 21.71 5.90 -2.62
N ILE A 366 22.02 6.06 -1.34
CA ILE A 366 23.39 6.19 -0.85
C ILE A 366 23.84 4.83 -0.34
N SER A 367 24.81 4.22 -1.03
CA SER A 367 25.42 2.97 -0.55
C SER A 367 26.41 3.29 0.57
N CYS A 368 26.17 2.76 1.76
CA CYS A 368 26.95 3.01 2.97
C CYS A 368 27.51 1.71 3.52
N ARG A 369 28.75 1.74 4.05
CA ARG A 369 29.29 0.68 4.88
C ARG A 369 29.02 0.96 6.33
N VAL A 370 28.61 -0.05 7.09
CA VAL A 370 28.50 0.00 8.54
C VAL A 370 29.91 -0.08 9.16
N GLU A 371 30.38 1.00 9.77
CA GLU A 371 31.72 1.05 10.40
C GLU A 371 31.69 0.67 11.86
N GLU A 372 30.70 1.16 12.61
CA GLU A 372 30.56 0.91 14.03
C GLU A 372 29.09 0.84 14.44
N ILE A 373 28.79 -0.01 15.41
CA ILE A 373 27.46 -0.14 16.01
C ILE A 373 27.62 0.01 17.53
N TYR A 374 26.74 0.82 18.13
CA TYR A 374 26.65 0.99 19.58
C TYR A 374 25.21 0.79 20.03
N ASN A 375 25.05 0.24 21.25
CA ASN A 375 23.74 0.14 21.90
C ASN A 375 23.35 1.47 22.59
N ASP A 376 22.23 1.47 23.31
CA ASP A 376 21.71 2.61 24.09
C ASP A 376 22.61 3.06 25.23
N LYS A 377 23.57 2.21 25.65
CA LYS A 377 24.60 2.52 26.66
C LYS A 377 25.93 2.95 26.05
N MET A 378 25.98 3.15 24.74
CA MET A 378 27.21 3.44 23.96
C MET A 378 28.29 2.34 24.07
N GLU A 379 27.87 1.11 24.33
CA GLU A 379 28.76 -0.05 24.26
C GLU A 379 28.89 -0.53 22.82
N LYS A 380 30.12 -0.74 22.36
CA LYS A 380 30.42 -1.17 20.99
C LYS A 380 29.99 -2.62 20.75
N MET A 381 29.39 -2.88 19.59
CA MET A 381 28.87 -4.19 19.18
C MET A 381 29.36 -4.55 17.79
N GLU A 382 29.62 -5.84 17.55
CA GLU A 382 29.95 -6.38 16.20
C GLU A 382 28.70 -6.60 15.34
N SER A 383 27.57 -6.79 15.96
CA SER A 383 26.29 -6.98 15.27
C SER A 383 25.12 -6.52 16.10
N ALA A 384 24.02 -6.18 15.47
CA ALA A 384 22.74 -5.87 16.10
C ALA A 384 21.82 -7.11 15.98
N PRO A 385 21.79 -8.02 17.00
CA PRO A 385 21.13 -9.32 16.88
C PRO A 385 19.64 -9.30 17.14
N HIS A 386 19.11 -8.34 17.91
CA HIS A 386 17.74 -8.34 18.42
C HIS A 386 16.92 -7.19 17.84
N PRO A 387 15.70 -7.44 17.32
CA PRO A 387 14.84 -6.37 16.85
C PRO A 387 14.45 -5.40 17.98
N LYS A 388 14.09 -4.16 17.60
CA LYS A 388 13.71 -3.07 18.50
C LYS A 388 14.80 -2.54 19.42
N MET A 389 16.07 -2.85 19.15
CA MET A 389 17.17 -2.17 19.85
C MET A 389 17.28 -0.73 19.32
N GLN A 390 17.45 0.22 20.25
CA GLN A 390 17.89 1.58 19.89
C GLN A 390 19.39 1.53 19.63
N LEU A 391 19.81 1.93 18.43
CA LEU A 391 21.19 1.85 17.98
C LEU A 391 21.73 3.21 17.59
N TYR A 392 23.05 3.36 17.78
CA TYR A 392 23.87 4.45 17.29
C TYR A 392 24.89 3.88 16.34
N VAL A 393 24.82 4.25 15.06
CA VAL A 393 25.56 3.57 13.98
C VAL A 393 26.40 4.58 13.21
N ARG A 394 27.70 4.32 13.09
CA ARG A 394 28.58 5.05 12.19
C ARG A 394 28.55 4.43 10.81
N LEU A 395 28.27 5.26 9.85
CA LEU A 395 28.30 4.91 8.43
C LEU A 395 29.45 5.67 7.74
N ASP A 396 30.07 5.06 6.72
CA ASP A 396 31.14 5.69 5.96
C ASP A 396 30.70 6.87 5.08
N ARG A 397 29.38 7.07 4.98
CA ARG A 397 28.75 8.17 4.27
C ARG A 397 27.70 8.86 5.12
N PRO A 398 27.52 10.18 4.96
CA PRO A 398 26.51 10.91 5.72
C PRO A 398 25.09 10.47 5.30
N VAL A 399 24.21 10.40 6.31
CA VAL A 399 22.78 10.19 6.15
C VAL A 399 22.02 11.28 6.90
N SER A 400 20.72 11.41 6.64
CA SER A 400 19.86 12.41 7.28
C SER A 400 18.69 11.74 8.02
N ALA A 401 18.13 12.46 8.99
CA ALA A 401 16.91 12.02 9.69
C ALA A 401 15.76 11.81 8.68
N GLY A 402 14.99 10.76 8.89
CA GLY A 402 13.91 10.35 8.03
C GLY A 402 14.30 9.36 6.91
N MET A 403 15.60 9.22 6.60
CA MET A 403 16.04 8.24 5.60
C MET A 403 15.77 6.81 6.05
N ILE A 404 15.25 5.98 5.16
CA ILE A 404 15.06 4.55 5.34
C ILE A 404 16.36 3.82 5.01
N LEU A 405 16.79 2.96 5.90
CA LEU A 405 17.93 2.07 5.71
C LEU A 405 17.45 0.68 5.30
N ARG A 406 18.02 0.15 4.22
CA ARG A 406 17.72 -1.19 3.70
C ARG A 406 19.00 -1.92 3.27
N ARG A 407 18.97 -3.24 3.27
CA ARG A 407 20.07 -4.08 2.84
C ARG A 407 19.61 -5.03 1.75
N GLN A 408 20.41 -5.19 0.69
CA GLN A 408 20.14 -6.19 -0.33
C GLN A 408 20.35 -7.59 0.24
N GLU A 409 19.41 -8.50 0.02
CA GLU A 409 19.58 -9.91 0.33
C GLU A 409 20.45 -10.57 -0.72
N LEU A 410 21.53 -11.22 -0.28
CA LEU A 410 22.35 -12.05 -1.16
C LEU A 410 21.52 -13.27 -1.56
N SER A 411 21.18 -13.40 -2.83
CA SER A 411 20.52 -14.60 -3.34
C SER A 411 21.45 -15.79 -3.17
N LEU A 412 21.05 -16.82 -2.44
CA LEU A 412 21.79 -18.07 -2.24
C LEU A 412 21.94 -18.92 -3.54
N ILE A 413 21.59 -18.37 -4.70
CA ILE A 413 21.63 -19.08 -6.00
C ILE A 413 23.04 -19.19 -6.56
N HIS A 414 24.07 -18.60 -5.94
CA HIS A 414 25.48 -18.69 -6.36
C HIS A 414 26.39 -19.48 -5.43
N ILE A 415 25.85 -20.43 -4.66
CA ILE A 415 26.72 -21.47 -4.08
C ILE A 415 26.86 -22.54 -5.17
N SER A 416 27.99 -22.45 -5.89
CA SER A 416 28.47 -23.40 -6.89
C SER A 416 28.21 -24.84 -6.48
N GLU A 417 27.69 -25.64 -7.44
CA GLU A 417 27.73 -27.10 -7.37
C GLU A 417 29.11 -27.59 -6.90
N PRO A 418 29.16 -28.51 -5.93
CA PRO A 418 30.42 -29.19 -5.63
C PRO A 418 30.79 -30.01 -6.86
N THR A 419 31.90 -29.66 -7.50
CA THR A 419 32.54 -30.45 -8.55
C THR A 419 32.63 -31.91 -8.11
N ARG A 420 31.75 -32.76 -8.64
CA ARG A 420 31.93 -34.22 -8.57
C ARG A 420 33.27 -34.58 -9.26
N ARG A 421 34.31 -34.78 -8.48
CA ARG A 421 35.49 -35.52 -8.94
C ARG A 421 35.02 -36.90 -9.38
N ARG A 422 35.04 -37.14 -10.68
CA ARG A 422 35.04 -38.49 -11.24
C ARG A 422 36.37 -39.14 -10.82
N GLY A 423 36.34 -40.02 -9.84
CA GLY A 423 37.37 -40.98 -9.59
C GLY A 423 37.30 -42.05 -10.69
N ILE A 424 38.37 -42.17 -11.43
CA ILE A 424 38.67 -43.30 -12.36
C ILE A 424 39.20 -44.44 -11.48
N SER A 425 38.55 -45.57 -11.52
CA SER A 425 39.15 -46.90 -11.58
C SER A 425 38.02 -47.94 -11.72
#